data_7361bbe033ce9c6a513c01cf4647317d
#
_entry.id   7361bbe033ce9c6a513c01cf4647317d
#
_cell.length_a   1.000
_cell.length_b   1.000
_cell.length_c   1.000
_cell.angle_alpha   90.00
_cell.angle_beta   90.00
_cell.angle_gamma   90.00
#
_symmetry.space_group_name_H-M   'P 1'
#
loop_
_entity.id
_entity.type
_entity.pdbx_description
1 polymer ?
#
loop_
_entity_poly.entity_id
_entity_poly.type
_entity_poly.pdbx_seq_one_letter_code
_entity_poly.pdbx_strand_id
1 'polypeptide(L)'
;MIAIDDLHFGYGRNALFQGFSAQVCQPGIYGLFGRNGSGKSTLLKLLCGLLTPWGGQVQVMGQVPRRRAADFLASIYIVPEEFHLPNLSTGQLADTQGVFYPRFSKALFGEYLAELEVPTASRFEAMSLGQKKKAAIAFALATGTPLLLMDEPTNGLDIVGRGQFRRLMQRPEHAERAVLISTHQAHDLEAILSHIWFIDQGQLALSARMADLAGVLRTGVASGAQDLPQMQDLLYQEGIGQQIAYVALHSGSEAQTPAEGAVQLELLYKALSLNRDGMLAALAPARQDRLSPERA
;
A
#
# COMPACT_ATOMS: atom_id res chain seq x y z
N MET A 1 1.10 14.07 7.28
CA MET A 1 1.45 12.81 7.97
C MET A 1 2.84 12.32 7.60
N ILE A 2 3.16 12.11 6.32
CA ILE A 2 4.50 11.76 5.84
C ILE A 2 4.95 12.83 4.87
N ALA A 3 6.19 13.29 5.00
CA ALA A 3 6.86 14.17 4.05
C ALA A 3 8.25 13.61 3.78
N ILE A 4 8.55 13.36 2.52
CA ILE A 4 9.84 12.90 2.03
C ILE A 4 10.30 13.91 0.98
N ASP A 5 11.46 14.49 1.19
CA ASP A 5 12.03 15.49 0.31
C ASP A 5 13.48 15.13 -0.01
N ASP A 6 13.74 14.97 -1.31
CA ASP A 6 15.08 14.69 -1.87
C ASP A 6 15.79 13.51 -1.21
N LEU A 7 15.06 12.43 -0.92
CA LEU A 7 15.61 11.25 -0.23
C LEU A 7 16.67 10.55 -1.06
N HIS A 8 17.84 10.34 -0.46
CA HIS A 8 18.94 9.54 -0.99
C HIS A 8 19.23 8.37 -0.07
N PHE A 9 19.24 7.16 -0.61
CA PHE A 9 19.56 5.95 0.13
C PHE A 9 20.04 4.83 -0.79
N GLY A 10 20.83 3.92 -0.25
CA GLY A 10 21.26 2.69 -0.92
C GLY A 10 21.87 1.68 0.03
N TYR A 11 22.28 0.55 -0.50
CA TYR A 11 22.99 -0.50 0.24
C TYR A 11 24.43 -0.59 -0.21
N GLY A 12 25.35 -0.39 0.71
CA GLY A 12 26.79 -0.35 0.40
C GLY A 12 27.10 0.80 -0.57
N ARG A 13 27.49 0.48 -1.82
CA ARG A 13 27.76 1.48 -2.87
C ARG A 13 26.63 1.60 -3.89
N ASN A 14 25.61 0.76 -3.79
CA ASN A 14 24.51 0.73 -4.75
C ASN A 14 23.41 1.68 -4.29
N ALA A 15 23.25 2.81 -4.98
CA ALA A 15 22.18 3.75 -4.73
C ALA A 15 20.84 3.12 -5.16
N LEU A 16 19.82 3.26 -4.30
CA LEU A 16 18.45 2.82 -4.54
C LEU A 16 17.52 4.02 -4.77
N PHE A 17 17.57 5.01 -3.88
CA PHE A 17 16.85 6.26 -4.02
C PHE A 17 17.83 7.39 -4.30
N GLN A 18 17.52 8.22 -5.29
CA GLN A 18 18.30 9.38 -5.69
C GLN A 18 17.36 10.54 -5.97
N GLY A 19 17.05 11.34 -4.92
CA GLY A 19 16.10 12.43 -5.03
C GLY A 19 14.63 12.00 -4.98
N PHE A 20 14.30 10.94 -4.22
CA PHE A 20 12.92 10.48 -4.08
C PHE A 20 12.12 11.43 -3.19
N SER A 21 11.00 11.93 -3.70
CA SER A 21 10.10 12.81 -2.94
C SER A 21 8.66 12.31 -3.02
N ALA A 22 7.96 12.30 -1.87
CA ALA A 22 6.59 11.83 -1.75
C ALA A 22 5.90 12.39 -0.50
N GLN A 23 4.57 12.44 -0.50
CA GLN A 23 3.78 12.93 0.63
C GLN A 23 2.54 12.07 0.89
N VAL A 24 2.22 11.90 2.18
CA VAL A 24 0.91 11.43 2.66
C VAL A 24 0.33 12.53 3.52
N CYS A 25 -0.70 13.21 3.03
CA CYS A 25 -1.30 14.36 3.71
C CYS A 25 -2.53 14.00 4.54
N GLN A 26 -3.24 12.94 4.20
CA GLN A 26 -4.53 12.59 4.80
C GLN A 26 -4.62 11.08 5.10
N PRO A 27 -5.54 10.68 6.00
CA PRO A 27 -5.85 9.27 6.22
C PRO A 27 -6.28 8.56 4.94
N GLY A 28 -6.08 7.25 4.90
CA GLY A 28 -6.45 6.41 3.77
C GLY A 28 -5.51 5.22 3.61
N ILE A 29 -5.85 4.35 2.68
CA ILE A 29 -5.06 3.16 2.36
C ILE A 29 -4.27 3.43 1.08
N TYR A 30 -2.96 3.47 1.20
CA TYR A 30 -2.00 3.77 0.14
C TYR A 30 -1.34 2.48 -0.34
N GLY A 31 -1.56 2.10 -1.58
CA GLY A 31 -0.87 0.98 -2.22
C GLY A 31 0.48 1.43 -2.77
N LEU A 32 1.54 0.74 -2.35
CA LEU A 32 2.91 0.98 -2.79
C LEU A 32 3.30 -0.09 -3.81
N PHE A 33 3.29 0.26 -5.09
CA PHE A 33 3.54 -0.63 -6.21
C PHE A 33 4.90 -0.40 -6.83
N GLY A 34 5.44 -1.43 -7.47
CA GLY A 34 6.72 -1.37 -8.18
C GLY A 34 7.33 -2.75 -8.32
N ARG A 35 8.30 -2.88 -9.23
CA ARG A 35 9.02 -4.15 -9.47
C ARG A 35 9.74 -4.62 -8.20
N ASN A 36 10.04 -5.91 -8.13
CA ASN A 36 10.92 -6.43 -7.08
C ASN A 36 12.26 -5.68 -7.13
N GLY A 37 12.76 -5.28 -5.97
CA GLY A 37 13.97 -4.46 -5.88
C GLY A 37 13.77 -2.96 -6.12
N SER A 38 12.57 -2.46 -6.41
CA SER A 38 12.31 -1.01 -6.61
C SER A 38 12.42 -0.16 -5.34
N GLY A 39 12.52 -0.78 -4.16
CA GLY A 39 12.72 -0.08 -2.89
C GLY A 39 11.50 -0.01 -1.98
N LYS A 40 10.39 -0.69 -2.28
CA LYS A 40 9.16 -0.65 -1.45
C LYS A 40 9.41 -0.94 0.03
N SER A 41 9.95 -2.12 0.34
CA SER A 41 10.29 -2.53 1.71
C SER A 41 11.34 -1.61 2.35
N THR A 42 12.29 -1.13 1.56
CA THR A 42 13.31 -0.18 2.01
C THR A 42 12.67 1.16 2.41
N LEU A 43 11.72 1.65 1.62
CA LEU A 43 10.98 2.88 1.94
C LEU A 43 10.22 2.72 3.26
N LEU A 44 9.49 1.61 3.45
CA LEU A 44 8.80 1.35 4.72
C LEU A 44 9.76 1.32 5.91
N LYS A 45 10.95 0.72 5.76
CA LYS A 45 12.00 0.68 6.80
C LYS A 45 12.58 2.07 7.09
N LEU A 46 12.73 2.93 6.09
CA LEU A 46 13.14 4.33 6.28
C LEU A 46 12.07 5.13 7.04
N LEU A 47 10.80 4.95 6.69
CA LEU A 47 9.67 5.62 7.32
C LEU A 47 9.48 5.25 8.80
N CYS A 48 9.82 4.02 9.20
CA CYS A 48 9.77 3.61 10.61
C CYS A 48 11.11 3.76 11.36
N GLY A 49 12.13 4.33 10.73
CA GLY A 49 13.42 4.59 11.35
C GLY A 49 14.27 3.35 11.61
N LEU A 50 14.03 2.25 10.89
CA LEU A 50 14.90 1.07 10.87
C LEU A 50 16.11 1.26 9.97
N LEU A 51 16.00 2.17 8.99
CA LEU A 51 17.10 2.58 8.13
C LEU A 51 17.28 4.09 8.22
N THR A 52 18.50 4.55 7.97
CA THR A 52 18.86 5.97 7.98
C THR A 52 19.20 6.42 6.55
N PRO A 53 18.57 7.47 6.03
CA PRO A 53 18.90 7.99 4.71
C PRO A 53 20.34 8.54 4.65
N TRP A 54 20.94 8.50 3.46
CA TRP A 54 22.23 9.14 3.19
C TRP A 54 22.10 10.67 3.08
N GLY A 55 20.95 11.15 2.57
CA GLY A 55 20.65 12.56 2.36
C GLY A 55 19.17 12.80 2.19
N GLY A 56 18.79 14.07 2.11
CA GLY A 56 17.41 14.51 2.06
C GLY A 56 16.73 14.54 3.42
N GLN A 57 15.42 14.76 3.41
CA GLN A 57 14.61 14.87 4.63
C GLN A 57 13.47 13.86 4.62
N VAL A 58 13.29 13.18 5.74
CA VAL A 58 12.15 12.29 6.00
C VAL A 58 11.51 12.72 7.31
N GLN A 59 10.27 13.09 7.24
CA GLN A 59 9.43 13.42 8.40
C GLN A 59 8.18 12.54 8.38
N VAL A 60 7.86 11.99 9.53
CA VAL A 60 6.64 11.20 9.76
C VAL A 60 5.97 11.76 11.00
N MET A 61 4.74 12.26 10.84
CA MET A 61 4.02 12.98 11.91
C MET A 61 4.81 14.13 12.53
N GLY A 62 5.55 14.89 11.69
CA GLY A 62 6.40 15.98 12.13
C GLY A 62 7.69 15.56 12.85
N GLN A 63 7.95 14.28 12.97
CA GLN A 63 9.14 13.74 13.65
C GLN A 63 10.12 13.12 12.65
N VAL A 64 11.40 13.13 12.98
CA VAL A 64 12.47 12.51 12.20
C VAL A 64 12.61 11.04 12.59
N PRO A 65 12.26 10.05 11.73
CA PRO A 65 12.18 8.63 12.09
C PRO A 65 13.47 8.05 12.70
N ARG A 66 14.63 8.46 12.18
CA ARG A 66 15.95 7.97 12.67
C ARG A 66 16.21 8.24 14.16
N ARG A 67 15.52 9.25 14.75
CA ARG A 67 15.65 9.57 16.18
C ARG A 67 14.98 8.54 17.08
N ARG A 68 14.03 7.77 16.52
CA ARG A 68 13.30 6.71 17.23
C ARG A 68 12.79 7.12 18.62
N ALA A 69 12.27 8.36 18.71
CA ALA A 69 11.68 8.85 19.94
C ALA A 69 10.50 7.95 20.38
N ALA A 70 10.28 7.82 21.70
CA ALA A 70 9.25 6.92 22.23
C ALA A 70 7.86 7.25 21.67
N ASP A 71 7.47 8.53 21.61
CA ASP A 71 6.19 9.00 21.08
C ASP A 71 6.05 8.69 19.59
N PHE A 72 7.16 8.78 18.82
CA PHE A 72 7.18 8.37 17.43
C PHE A 72 6.92 6.88 17.29
N LEU A 73 7.65 6.04 18.06
CA LEU A 73 7.48 4.59 18.00
C LEU A 73 6.08 4.14 18.46
N ALA A 74 5.48 4.85 19.40
CA ALA A 74 4.10 4.60 19.84
C ALA A 74 3.04 5.02 18.81
N SER A 75 3.41 5.84 17.81
CA SER A 75 2.51 6.36 16.78
C SER A 75 2.56 5.57 15.45
N ILE A 76 3.48 4.63 15.30
CA ILE A 76 3.69 3.87 14.08
C ILE A 76 3.81 2.37 14.39
N TYR A 77 3.29 1.53 13.51
CA TYR A 77 3.52 0.09 13.54
C TYR A 77 3.91 -0.40 12.15
N ILE A 78 4.82 -1.40 12.09
CA ILE A 78 5.20 -2.05 10.85
C ILE A 78 4.97 -3.56 10.95
N VAL A 79 4.27 -4.11 9.96
CA VAL A 79 4.18 -5.55 9.71
C VAL A 79 5.16 -5.84 8.56
N PRO A 80 6.35 -6.40 8.82
CA PRO A 80 7.28 -6.73 7.76
C PRO A 80 6.82 -7.98 6.99
N GLU A 81 7.32 -8.19 5.79
CA GLU A 81 7.03 -9.38 4.98
C GLU A 81 7.49 -10.66 5.71
N GLU A 82 8.74 -10.66 6.17
CA GLU A 82 9.30 -11.71 7.02
C GLU A 82 9.37 -11.23 8.46
N PHE A 83 8.83 -11.99 9.37
CA PHE A 83 8.82 -11.66 10.79
C PHE A 83 8.97 -12.92 11.66
N HIS A 84 9.54 -12.72 12.84
CA HIS A 84 9.64 -13.75 13.84
C HIS A 84 8.81 -13.33 15.06
N LEU A 85 7.78 -14.10 15.36
CA LEU A 85 7.04 -13.93 16.60
C LEU A 85 7.73 -14.76 17.71
N PRO A 86 7.91 -14.17 18.91
CA PRO A 86 8.41 -14.91 20.05
C PRO A 86 7.45 -16.05 20.39
N ASN A 87 7.93 -17.11 21.03
CA ASN A 87 7.08 -18.25 21.41
C ASN A 87 6.15 -17.91 22.58
N LEU A 88 5.19 -17.03 22.31
CA LEU A 88 4.14 -16.57 23.22
C LEU A 88 2.77 -17.02 22.71
N SER A 89 1.75 -16.97 23.56
CA SER A 89 0.36 -16.97 23.12
C SER A 89 -0.05 -15.56 22.65
N THR A 90 -1.17 -15.45 21.94
CA THR A 90 -1.72 -14.16 21.51
C THR A 90 -2.01 -13.24 22.71
N GLY A 91 -2.53 -13.80 23.82
CA GLY A 91 -2.74 -13.06 25.05
C GLY A 91 -1.44 -12.52 25.66
N GLN A 92 -0.39 -13.33 25.73
CA GLN A 92 0.92 -12.90 26.21
C GLN A 92 1.53 -11.82 25.30
N LEU A 93 1.34 -11.92 23.98
CA LEU A 93 1.76 -10.86 23.06
C LEU A 93 1.05 -9.53 23.38
N ALA A 94 -0.27 -9.58 23.59
CA ALA A 94 -1.06 -8.39 23.96
C ALA A 94 -0.55 -7.77 25.28
N ASP A 95 -0.26 -8.61 26.27
CA ASP A 95 0.20 -8.14 27.58
C ASP A 95 1.62 -7.55 27.57
N THR A 96 2.51 -8.08 26.72
CA THR A 96 3.91 -7.66 26.70
C THR A 96 4.22 -6.58 25.69
N GLN A 97 3.56 -6.58 24.52
CA GLN A 97 3.81 -5.60 23.46
C GLN A 97 2.72 -4.53 23.34
N GLY A 98 1.47 -4.87 23.69
CA GLY A 98 0.36 -3.91 23.60
C GLY A 98 0.57 -2.67 24.50
N VAL A 99 1.30 -2.82 25.61
CA VAL A 99 1.60 -1.72 26.55
C VAL A 99 2.41 -0.57 25.95
N PHE A 100 3.13 -0.81 24.85
CA PHE A 100 3.89 0.23 24.15
C PHE A 100 3.02 1.12 23.24
N TYR A 101 1.75 0.73 23.02
CA TYR A 101 0.81 1.44 22.15
C TYR A 101 -0.34 2.00 22.98
N PRO A 102 -0.40 3.31 23.21
CA PRO A 102 -1.40 3.92 24.11
C PRO A 102 -2.85 3.69 23.68
N ARG A 103 -3.09 3.42 22.38
CA ARG A 103 -4.41 3.13 21.82
C ARG A 103 -4.68 1.63 21.63
N PHE A 104 -3.81 0.76 22.12
CA PHE A 104 -4.00 -0.69 21.95
C PHE A 104 -5.28 -1.15 22.63
N SER A 105 -6.12 -1.85 21.87
CA SER A 105 -7.36 -2.42 22.37
C SER A 105 -7.30 -3.95 22.41
N LYS A 106 -7.25 -4.53 23.61
CA LYS A 106 -7.35 -5.98 23.79
C LYS A 106 -8.66 -6.55 23.26
N ALA A 107 -9.75 -5.79 23.38
CA ALA A 107 -11.07 -6.21 22.89
C ALA A 107 -11.04 -6.34 21.36
N LEU A 108 -10.61 -5.29 20.63
CA LEU A 108 -10.47 -5.33 19.18
C LEU A 108 -9.48 -6.40 18.73
N PHE A 109 -8.38 -6.59 19.46
CA PHE A 109 -7.43 -7.68 19.15
C PHE A 109 -8.11 -9.04 19.19
N GLY A 110 -8.91 -9.32 20.22
CA GLY A 110 -9.69 -10.55 20.33
C GLY A 110 -10.69 -10.73 19.19
N GLU A 111 -11.40 -9.66 18.82
CA GLU A 111 -12.35 -9.66 17.68
C GLU A 111 -11.63 -9.95 16.35
N TYR A 112 -10.50 -9.30 16.09
CA TYR A 112 -9.72 -9.49 14.86
C TYR A 112 -9.13 -10.90 14.78
N LEU A 113 -8.65 -11.46 15.91
CA LEU A 113 -8.20 -12.85 15.96
C LEU A 113 -9.34 -13.82 15.63
N ALA A 114 -10.53 -13.58 16.15
CA ALA A 114 -11.71 -14.41 15.87
C ALA A 114 -12.12 -14.30 14.39
N GLU A 115 -12.17 -13.09 13.81
CA GLU A 115 -12.51 -12.89 12.40
C GLU A 115 -11.48 -13.52 11.45
N LEU A 116 -10.20 -13.49 11.82
CA LEU A 116 -9.11 -14.11 11.06
C LEU A 116 -8.95 -15.61 11.36
N GLU A 117 -9.79 -16.17 12.23
CA GLU A 117 -9.76 -17.59 12.61
C GLU A 117 -8.39 -18.04 13.18
N VAL A 118 -7.78 -17.18 14.01
CA VAL A 118 -6.49 -17.48 14.64
C VAL A 118 -6.72 -18.31 15.91
N PRO A 119 -6.02 -19.46 16.10
CA PRO A 119 -6.18 -20.28 17.28
C PRO A 119 -5.53 -19.65 18.51
N THR A 120 -6.32 -18.94 19.32
CA THR A 120 -5.82 -18.15 20.47
C THR A 120 -5.25 -18.98 21.61
N ALA A 121 -5.65 -20.25 21.73
CA ALA A 121 -5.13 -21.19 22.75
C ALA A 121 -3.71 -21.68 22.44
N SER A 122 -3.25 -21.58 21.19
CA SER A 122 -1.95 -22.06 20.75
C SER A 122 -0.86 -21.03 20.94
N ARG A 123 0.38 -21.48 21.16
CA ARG A 123 1.57 -20.63 21.07
C ARG A 123 1.94 -20.41 19.60
N PHE A 124 2.62 -19.31 19.30
CA PHE A 124 3.02 -19.00 17.93
C PHE A 124 3.87 -20.10 17.29
N GLU A 125 4.72 -20.79 18.04
CA GLU A 125 5.54 -21.89 17.52
C GLU A 125 4.69 -22.99 16.87
N ALA A 126 3.53 -23.31 17.45
CA ALA A 126 2.62 -24.33 16.95
C ALA A 126 1.70 -23.85 15.79
N MET A 127 1.72 -22.58 15.46
CA MET A 127 0.90 -21.99 14.39
C MET A 127 1.59 -22.15 13.03
N SER A 128 0.78 -22.31 11.97
CA SER A 128 1.25 -22.18 10.59
C SER A 128 1.74 -20.76 10.29
N LEU A 129 2.52 -20.58 9.22
CA LEU A 129 2.97 -19.26 8.80
C LEU A 129 1.80 -18.31 8.53
N GLY A 130 0.74 -18.80 7.86
CA GLY A 130 -0.47 -18.00 7.60
C GLY A 130 -1.19 -17.59 8.89
N GLN A 131 -1.30 -18.47 9.88
CA GLN A 131 -1.88 -18.15 11.19
C GLN A 131 -1.03 -17.10 11.95
N LYS A 132 0.29 -17.24 11.91
CA LYS A 132 1.21 -16.23 12.48
C LYS A 132 1.03 -14.87 11.80
N LYS A 133 0.92 -14.86 10.47
CA LYS A 133 0.68 -13.63 9.69
C LYS A 133 -0.64 -12.98 10.06
N LYS A 134 -1.72 -13.76 10.12
CA LYS A 134 -3.04 -13.31 10.58
C LYS A 134 -2.98 -12.71 12.00
N ALA A 135 -2.28 -13.35 12.93
CA ALA A 135 -2.10 -12.83 14.28
C ALA A 135 -1.30 -11.50 14.31
N ALA A 136 -0.25 -11.40 13.50
CA ALA A 136 0.53 -10.15 13.37
C ALA A 136 -0.30 -9.01 12.80
N ILE A 137 -1.14 -9.28 11.79
CA ILE A 137 -2.09 -8.31 11.22
C ILE A 137 -3.11 -7.88 12.28
N ALA A 138 -3.73 -8.83 12.98
CA ALA A 138 -4.68 -8.54 14.05
C ALA A 138 -4.06 -7.63 15.13
N PHE A 139 -2.84 -7.94 15.56
CA PHE A 139 -2.13 -7.13 16.53
C PHE A 139 -1.86 -5.70 15.99
N ALA A 140 -1.34 -5.60 14.77
CA ALA A 140 -1.06 -4.32 14.11
C ALA A 140 -2.31 -3.43 14.03
N LEU A 141 -3.44 -3.99 13.65
CA LEU A 141 -4.72 -3.27 13.60
C LEU A 141 -5.15 -2.83 14.99
N ALA A 142 -5.01 -3.68 16.01
CA ALA A 142 -5.39 -3.41 17.38
C ALA A 142 -4.51 -2.37 18.09
N THR A 143 -3.29 -2.06 17.57
CA THR A 143 -2.41 -1.01 18.14
C THR A 143 -3.05 0.36 18.14
N GLY A 144 -4.02 0.63 17.26
CA GLY A 144 -4.64 1.96 17.14
C GLY A 144 -3.67 3.04 16.66
N THR A 145 -2.48 2.69 16.14
CA THR A 145 -1.48 3.68 15.67
C THR A 145 -2.03 4.49 14.49
N PRO A 146 -1.78 5.81 14.44
CA PRO A 146 -2.22 6.65 13.33
C PRO A 146 -1.53 6.34 12.00
N LEU A 147 -0.35 5.71 12.03
CA LEU A 147 0.33 5.21 10.84
C LEU A 147 0.61 3.72 10.95
N LEU A 148 0.18 2.97 9.95
CA LEU A 148 0.43 1.54 9.82
C LEU A 148 1.15 1.25 8.51
N LEU A 149 2.28 0.56 8.60
CA LEU A 149 3.07 0.12 7.47
C LEU A 149 2.94 -1.40 7.34
N MET A 150 2.66 -1.89 6.15
CA MET A 150 2.52 -3.33 5.88
C MET A 150 3.32 -3.71 4.65
N ASP A 151 4.26 -4.63 4.82
CA ASP A 151 5.09 -5.14 3.74
C ASP A 151 4.54 -6.50 3.30
N GLU A 152 3.98 -6.57 2.10
CA GLU A 152 3.35 -7.76 1.51
C GLU A 152 2.40 -8.51 2.49
N PRO A 153 1.40 -7.83 3.08
CA PRO A 153 0.60 -8.44 4.15
C PRO A 153 -0.25 -9.62 3.70
N THR A 154 -0.61 -9.70 2.41
CA THR A 154 -1.43 -10.79 1.86
C THR A 154 -0.62 -12.01 1.42
N ASN A 155 0.72 -11.90 1.36
CA ASN A 155 1.57 -13.04 1.07
C ASN A 155 1.45 -14.12 2.15
N GLY A 156 1.21 -15.37 1.71
CA GLY A 156 1.03 -16.50 2.60
C GLY A 156 -0.38 -16.62 3.22
N LEU A 157 -1.31 -15.72 2.88
CA LEU A 157 -2.72 -15.88 3.17
C LEU A 157 -3.43 -16.66 2.05
N ASP A 158 -4.34 -17.53 2.44
CA ASP A 158 -5.28 -18.17 1.52
C ASP A 158 -6.35 -17.18 1.03
N ILE A 159 -7.18 -17.60 0.07
CA ILE A 159 -8.24 -16.77 -0.53
C ILE A 159 -9.21 -16.24 0.55
N VAL A 160 -9.55 -17.07 1.53
CA VAL A 160 -10.44 -16.69 2.63
C VAL A 160 -9.76 -15.63 3.51
N GLY A 161 -8.51 -15.86 3.90
CA GLY A 161 -7.71 -14.93 4.70
C GLY A 161 -7.52 -13.56 4.03
N ARG A 162 -7.32 -13.52 2.70
CA ARG A 162 -7.28 -12.25 1.94
C ARG A 162 -8.62 -11.52 1.99
N GLY A 163 -9.73 -12.24 1.88
CA GLY A 163 -11.07 -11.66 2.04
C GLY A 163 -11.32 -11.12 3.46
N GLN A 164 -10.89 -11.86 4.49
CA GLN A 164 -10.95 -11.44 5.89
C GLN A 164 -10.12 -10.17 6.12
N PHE A 165 -8.88 -10.13 5.59
CA PHE A 165 -8.01 -8.96 5.66
C PHE A 165 -8.67 -7.71 5.06
N ARG A 166 -9.25 -7.81 3.84
CA ARG A 166 -9.94 -6.67 3.20
C ARG A 166 -11.11 -6.15 4.04
N ARG A 167 -11.93 -7.04 4.61
CA ARG A 167 -13.05 -6.63 5.48
C ARG A 167 -12.57 -5.89 6.72
N LEU A 168 -11.52 -6.40 7.37
CA LEU A 168 -10.92 -5.73 8.53
C LEU A 168 -10.40 -4.34 8.18
N MET A 169 -9.70 -4.20 7.04
CA MET A 169 -9.16 -2.91 6.60
C MET A 169 -10.24 -1.85 6.34
N GLN A 170 -11.46 -2.25 6.00
CA GLN A 170 -12.58 -1.35 5.71
C GLN A 170 -13.41 -0.98 6.95
N ARG A 171 -13.05 -1.48 8.13
CA ARG A 171 -13.79 -1.17 9.35
C ARG A 171 -13.66 0.32 9.73
N PRO A 172 -14.74 0.95 10.25
CA PRO A 172 -14.77 2.39 10.55
C PRO A 172 -13.68 2.86 11.51
N GLU A 173 -13.24 2.01 12.46
CA GLU A 173 -12.18 2.32 13.40
C GLU A 173 -10.81 2.56 12.75
N HIS A 174 -10.66 2.24 11.47
CA HIS A 174 -9.45 2.48 10.69
C HIS A 174 -9.52 3.70 9.77
N ALA A 175 -10.68 4.36 9.69
CA ALA A 175 -10.92 5.46 8.74
C ALA A 175 -10.00 6.68 8.94
N GLU A 176 -9.55 6.93 10.19
CA GLU A 176 -8.67 8.05 10.51
C GLU A 176 -7.17 7.72 10.46
N ARG A 177 -6.82 6.53 9.97
CA ARG A 177 -5.43 6.08 9.88
C ARG A 177 -4.88 6.27 8.48
N ALA A 178 -3.58 6.49 8.39
CA ALA A 178 -2.85 6.24 7.15
C ALA A 178 -2.28 4.83 7.19
N VAL A 179 -2.52 4.06 6.14
CA VAL A 179 -1.97 2.71 5.97
C VAL A 179 -1.21 2.66 4.66
N LEU A 180 0.09 2.36 4.71
CA LEU A 180 0.90 2.11 3.51
C LEU A 180 1.11 0.61 3.36
N ILE A 181 0.68 0.06 2.25
CA ILE A 181 0.78 -1.37 1.95
C ILE A 181 1.66 -1.55 0.72
N SER A 182 2.83 -2.16 0.88
CA SER A 182 3.60 -2.63 -0.26
C SER A 182 3.01 -3.93 -0.78
N THR A 183 2.87 -4.05 -2.08
CA THR A 183 2.47 -5.30 -2.71
C THR A 183 2.89 -5.37 -4.17
N HIS A 184 3.09 -6.57 -4.65
CA HIS A 184 3.20 -6.91 -6.07
C HIS A 184 1.91 -7.56 -6.60
N GLN A 185 0.94 -7.87 -5.73
CA GLN A 185 -0.36 -8.45 -6.05
C GLN A 185 -1.45 -7.38 -5.93
N ALA A 186 -1.58 -6.54 -6.97
CA ALA A 186 -2.49 -5.41 -6.96
C ALA A 186 -3.96 -5.82 -6.78
N HIS A 187 -4.37 -6.89 -7.44
CA HIS A 187 -5.75 -7.39 -7.44
C HIS A 187 -6.34 -7.63 -6.04
N ASP A 188 -5.53 -8.07 -5.09
CA ASP A 188 -6.01 -8.33 -3.72
C ASP A 188 -6.46 -7.07 -2.98
N LEU A 189 -5.98 -5.89 -3.37
CA LEU A 189 -6.14 -4.65 -2.63
C LEU A 189 -6.95 -3.58 -3.37
N GLU A 190 -7.21 -3.72 -4.67
CA GLU A 190 -7.89 -2.69 -5.49
C GLU A 190 -9.14 -2.11 -4.84
N ALA A 191 -9.97 -2.98 -4.27
CA ALA A 191 -11.25 -2.58 -3.68
C ALA A 191 -11.14 -1.75 -2.38
N ILE A 192 -9.95 -1.69 -1.76
CA ILE A 192 -9.74 -1.00 -0.48
C ILE A 192 -8.79 0.20 -0.58
N LEU A 193 -8.07 0.33 -1.69
CA LEU A 193 -7.11 1.42 -1.86
C LEU A 193 -7.81 2.75 -2.11
N SER A 194 -7.38 3.79 -1.42
CA SER A 194 -7.74 5.17 -1.70
C SER A 194 -6.71 5.87 -2.60
N HIS A 195 -5.44 5.49 -2.48
CA HIS A 195 -4.31 6.10 -3.19
C HIS A 195 -3.33 5.02 -3.67
N ILE A 196 -2.60 5.35 -4.73
CA ILE A 196 -1.49 4.54 -5.20
C ILE A 196 -0.20 5.35 -5.32
N TRP A 197 0.91 4.70 -4.98
CA TRP A 197 2.27 5.12 -5.28
C TRP A 197 2.93 4.07 -6.15
N PHE A 198 3.38 4.47 -7.30
CA PHE A 198 4.16 3.62 -8.20
C PHE A 198 5.63 4.00 -8.13
N ILE A 199 6.46 3.09 -7.63
CA ILE A 199 7.90 3.29 -7.53
C ILE A 199 8.57 2.54 -8.67
N ASP A 200 9.34 3.26 -9.47
CA ASP A 200 10.16 2.70 -10.52
C ASP A 200 11.56 3.29 -10.47
N GLN A 201 12.57 2.43 -10.56
CA GLN A 201 14.00 2.82 -10.54
C GLN A 201 14.35 3.80 -9.41
N GLY A 202 13.80 3.59 -8.21
CA GLY A 202 14.04 4.43 -7.04
C GLY A 202 13.42 5.82 -7.11
N GLN A 203 12.47 6.05 -8.01
CA GLN A 203 11.71 7.29 -8.16
C GLN A 203 10.22 7.05 -7.99
N LEU A 204 9.49 8.06 -7.48
CA LEU A 204 8.04 8.05 -7.49
C LEU A 204 7.56 8.38 -8.92
N ALA A 205 7.23 7.34 -9.68
CA ALA A 205 6.78 7.51 -11.06
C ALA A 205 5.34 8.06 -11.11
N LEU A 206 4.45 7.58 -10.22
CA LEU A 206 3.06 8.02 -10.14
C LEU A 206 2.63 8.10 -8.67
N SER A 207 1.93 9.18 -8.32
CA SER A 207 1.14 9.33 -7.10
C SER A 207 -0.25 9.81 -7.51
N ALA A 208 -1.31 9.06 -7.20
CA ALA A 208 -2.67 9.40 -7.58
C ALA A 208 -3.70 8.81 -6.62
N ARG A 209 -4.86 9.45 -6.51
CA ARG A 209 -6.04 8.87 -5.87
C ARG A 209 -6.72 7.90 -6.83
N MET A 210 -7.25 6.81 -6.31
CA MET A 210 -7.98 5.83 -7.12
C MET A 210 -9.19 6.47 -7.82
N ALA A 211 -9.89 7.40 -7.16
CA ALA A 211 -11.00 8.12 -7.74
C ALA A 211 -10.59 8.99 -8.94
N ASP A 212 -9.42 9.66 -8.86
CA ASP A 212 -8.92 10.49 -9.95
C ASP A 212 -8.50 9.62 -11.16
N LEU A 213 -7.90 8.46 -10.89
CA LEU A 213 -7.56 7.50 -11.93
C LEU A 213 -8.82 6.95 -12.63
N ALA A 214 -9.84 6.59 -11.86
CA ALA A 214 -11.12 6.12 -12.39
C ALA A 214 -11.85 7.20 -13.22
N GLY A 215 -11.59 8.48 -12.94
CA GLY A 215 -12.10 9.59 -13.74
C GLY A 215 -11.39 9.81 -15.08
N VAL A 216 -10.16 9.30 -15.24
CA VAL A 216 -9.34 9.51 -16.46
C VAL A 216 -9.19 8.23 -17.27
N LEU A 217 -9.10 7.08 -16.59
CA LEU A 217 -8.82 5.78 -17.21
C LEU A 217 -10.02 4.85 -17.12
N ARG A 218 -10.16 4.06 -18.16
CA ARG A 218 -10.96 2.82 -18.13
C ARG A 218 -10.07 1.63 -18.43
N THR A 219 -10.32 0.54 -17.74
CA THR A 219 -9.71 -0.77 -18.02
C THR A 219 -10.81 -1.75 -18.37
N GLY A 220 -10.54 -2.71 -19.23
CA GLY A 220 -11.52 -3.68 -19.61
C GLY A 220 -10.94 -4.85 -20.41
N VAL A 221 -11.82 -5.75 -20.80
CA VAL A 221 -11.50 -6.90 -21.63
C VAL A 221 -12.44 -6.90 -22.84
N ALA A 222 -11.87 -6.81 -24.04
CA ALA A 222 -12.58 -6.86 -25.31
C ALA A 222 -12.60 -8.30 -25.86
N SER A 223 -13.72 -8.72 -26.44
CA SER A 223 -13.84 -10.05 -27.06
C SER A 223 -13.14 -10.12 -28.43
N GLY A 224 -12.86 -8.97 -29.05
CA GLY A 224 -12.15 -8.86 -30.31
C GLY A 224 -11.69 -7.43 -30.57
N ALA A 225 -10.95 -7.23 -31.67
CA ALA A 225 -10.42 -5.93 -32.03
C ALA A 225 -11.50 -4.86 -32.29
N GLN A 226 -12.69 -5.27 -32.71
CA GLN A 226 -13.83 -4.38 -32.94
C GLN A 226 -14.42 -3.79 -31.64
N ASP A 227 -14.20 -4.43 -30.51
CA ASP A 227 -14.73 -4.02 -29.20
C ASP A 227 -13.73 -3.15 -28.41
N LEU A 228 -12.54 -2.91 -28.98
CA LEU A 228 -11.53 -2.05 -28.38
C LEU A 228 -11.95 -0.58 -28.46
N PRO A 229 -11.50 0.25 -27.48
CA PRO A 229 -11.59 1.71 -27.57
C PRO A 229 -10.96 2.25 -28.86
N GLN A 230 -11.32 3.49 -29.22
CA GLN A 230 -10.69 4.16 -30.36
C GLN A 230 -9.17 4.20 -30.16
N MET A 231 -8.42 4.05 -31.25
CA MET A 231 -6.97 3.90 -31.21
C MET A 231 -6.25 5.12 -30.58
N GLN A 232 -6.85 6.30 -30.67
CA GLN A 232 -6.35 7.53 -30.06
C GLN A 232 -6.44 7.53 -28.53
N ASP A 233 -7.39 6.78 -27.95
CA ASP A 233 -7.63 6.69 -26.52
C ASP A 233 -6.93 5.47 -25.90
N LEU A 234 -6.47 4.51 -26.73
CA LEU A 234 -5.88 3.26 -26.30
C LEU A 234 -4.43 3.50 -25.83
N LEU A 235 -4.17 3.28 -24.54
CA LEU A 235 -2.85 3.45 -23.94
C LEU A 235 -2.05 2.15 -23.85
N TYR A 236 -2.74 1.04 -23.66
CA TYR A 236 -2.14 -0.28 -23.53
C TYR A 236 -3.13 -1.38 -23.89
N GLN A 237 -2.61 -2.46 -24.47
CA GLN A 237 -3.38 -3.69 -24.71
C GLN A 237 -2.51 -4.93 -24.60
N GLU A 238 -3.08 -6.04 -24.13
CA GLU A 238 -2.45 -7.36 -24.12
C GLU A 238 -3.46 -8.47 -24.44
N GLY A 239 -3.01 -9.49 -25.14
CA GLY A 239 -3.85 -10.67 -25.44
C GLY A 239 -3.94 -11.60 -24.21
N ILE A 240 -5.15 -11.97 -23.82
CA ILE A 240 -5.42 -12.95 -22.77
C ILE A 240 -6.26 -14.08 -23.37
N GLY A 241 -5.61 -15.13 -23.86
CA GLY A 241 -6.31 -16.20 -24.60
C GLY A 241 -6.94 -15.66 -25.90
N GLN A 242 -8.26 -15.70 -26.01
CA GLN A 242 -9.01 -15.17 -27.14
C GLN A 242 -9.52 -13.73 -26.93
N GLN A 243 -9.22 -13.14 -25.79
CA GLN A 243 -9.66 -11.79 -25.41
C GLN A 243 -8.48 -10.82 -25.38
N ILE A 244 -8.77 -9.52 -25.34
CA ILE A 244 -7.78 -8.45 -25.29
C ILE A 244 -8.09 -7.60 -24.07
N ALA A 245 -7.19 -7.62 -23.08
CA ALA A 245 -7.25 -6.68 -21.98
C ALA A 245 -6.65 -5.34 -22.41
N TYR A 246 -7.24 -4.23 -21.94
CA TYR A 246 -6.80 -2.90 -22.35
C TYR A 246 -6.86 -1.87 -21.24
N VAL A 247 -6.06 -0.81 -21.40
CA VAL A 247 -6.12 0.45 -20.66
C VAL A 247 -6.33 1.57 -21.67
N ALA A 248 -7.34 2.40 -21.47
CA ALA A 248 -7.66 3.50 -22.36
C ALA A 248 -8.06 4.76 -21.55
N LEU A 249 -7.99 5.93 -22.20
CA LEU A 249 -8.59 7.15 -21.69
C LEU A 249 -10.11 7.10 -21.76
N HIS A 250 -10.78 7.80 -20.85
CA HIS A 250 -12.20 8.09 -21.01
C HIS A 250 -12.39 9.10 -22.15
N SER A 251 -13.06 8.69 -23.21
CA SER A 251 -13.52 9.61 -24.26
C SER A 251 -14.74 10.37 -23.74
N GLY A 252 -14.62 11.68 -23.58
CA GLY A 252 -15.60 12.55 -22.95
C GLY A 252 -17.04 12.35 -23.39
N SER A 253 -17.96 12.35 -22.45
CA SER A 253 -19.41 12.41 -22.43
C SER A 253 -20.18 11.22 -21.83
N GLU A 254 -19.59 10.10 -21.60
CA GLU A 254 -20.20 9.03 -20.79
C GLU A 254 -19.61 9.07 -19.36
N ALA A 255 -20.16 9.94 -18.52
CA ALA A 255 -20.01 9.84 -17.07
C ALA A 255 -20.73 8.55 -16.63
N GLN A 256 -20.08 7.39 -16.81
CA GLN A 256 -20.54 6.15 -16.24
C GLN A 256 -20.33 6.20 -14.72
N THR A 257 -21.37 5.80 -14.01
CA THR A 257 -21.35 5.63 -12.55
C THR A 257 -20.16 4.78 -12.11
N PRO A 258 -19.51 5.07 -10.98
CA PRO A 258 -18.30 4.39 -10.49
C PRO A 258 -18.34 2.87 -10.35
N ALA A 259 -19.48 2.24 -10.64
CA ALA A 259 -19.69 0.79 -10.48
C ALA A 259 -19.26 -0.08 -11.68
N GLU A 260 -18.97 0.49 -12.87
CA GLU A 260 -18.66 -0.31 -14.08
C GLU A 260 -17.22 -0.19 -14.58
N GLY A 261 -16.28 0.30 -13.77
CA GLY A 261 -14.92 0.49 -14.25
C GLY A 261 -13.89 0.68 -13.15
N ALA A 262 -13.83 -0.25 -12.17
CA ALA A 262 -12.70 -0.26 -11.27
C ALA A 262 -11.41 -0.38 -12.10
N VAL A 263 -10.48 0.59 -11.95
CA VAL A 263 -9.19 0.56 -12.64
C VAL A 263 -8.44 -0.70 -12.18
N GLN A 264 -8.20 -1.63 -13.11
CA GLN A 264 -7.42 -2.83 -12.81
C GLN A 264 -5.96 -2.44 -12.65
N LEU A 265 -5.49 -2.44 -11.42
CA LEU A 265 -4.15 -1.98 -11.09
C LEU A 265 -3.05 -2.85 -11.72
N GLU A 266 -3.31 -4.12 -11.98
CA GLU A 266 -2.34 -4.99 -12.66
C GLU A 266 -2.11 -4.53 -14.10
N LEU A 267 -3.18 -4.20 -14.84
CA LEU A 267 -3.06 -3.65 -16.20
C LEU A 267 -2.40 -2.26 -16.19
N LEU A 268 -2.77 -1.41 -15.24
CA LEU A 268 -2.13 -0.11 -15.06
C LEU A 268 -0.63 -0.26 -14.77
N TYR A 269 -0.25 -1.21 -13.92
CA TYR A 269 1.14 -1.51 -13.62
C TYR A 269 1.92 -1.94 -14.87
N LYS A 270 1.36 -2.87 -15.67
CA LYS A 270 1.96 -3.32 -16.92
C LYS A 270 2.10 -2.17 -17.92
N ALA A 271 1.02 -1.38 -18.08
CA ALA A 271 1.01 -0.22 -18.96
C ALA A 271 2.09 0.80 -18.58
N LEU A 272 2.21 1.15 -17.30
CA LEU A 272 3.26 2.04 -16.78
C LEU A 272 4.67 1.47 -16.95
N SER A 273 4.82 0.14 -16.82
CA SER A 273 6.11 -0.52 -16.96
C SER A 273 6.61 -0.58 -18.41
N LEU A 274 5.70 -0.63 -19.39
CA LEU A 274 6.02 -0.81 -20.81
C LEU A 274 5.94 0.50 -21.61
N ASN A 275 5.09 1.43 -21.22
CA ASN A 275 4.90 2.73 -21.88
C ASN A 275 4.84 3.87 -20.85
N ARG A 276 5.92 4.05 -20.09
CA ARG A 276 5.98 5.01 -18.98
C ARG A 276 5.62 6.43 -19.39
N ASP A 277 6.28 6.95 -20.41
CA ASP A 277 6.15 8.35 -20.79
C ASP A 277 4.75 8.65 -21.35
N GLY A 278 4.21 7.77 -22.20
CA GLY A 278 2.85 7.88 -22.72
C GLY A 278 1.80 7.82 -21.62
N MET A 279 1.97 6.88 -20.68
CA MET A 279 1.07 6.75 -19.53
C MET A 279 1.14 7.97 -18.59
N LEU A 280 2.34 8.47 -18.29
CA LEU A 280 2.50 9.63 -17.42
C LEU A 280 1.96 10.91 -18.04
N ALA A 281 2.08 11.08 -19.36
CA ALA A 281 1.48 12.19 -20.11
C ALA A 281 -0.07 12.11 -20.05
N ALA A 282 -0.61 10.93 -20.28
CA ALA A 282 -2.06 10.67 -20.22
C ALA A 282 -2.65 10.87 -18.81
N LEU A 283 -1.87 10.54 -17.77
CA LEU A 283 -2.27 10.66 -16.37
C LEU A 283 -1.95 12.02 -15.75
N ALA A 284 -1.39 12.98 -16.49
CA ALA A 284 -1.07 14.31 -15.97
C ALA A 284 -2.23 14.98 -15.21
N PRO A 285 -3.51 14.88 -15.65
CA PRO A 285 -4.65 15.46 -14.93
C PRO A 285 -4.96 14.79 -13.59
N ALA A 286 -4.63 13.48 -13.44
CA ALA A 286 -4.91 12.69 -12.23
C ALA A 286 -3.73 12.66 -11.25
N ARG A 287 -2.56 13.17 -11.64
CA ARG A 287 -1.38 13.19 -10.78
C ARG A 287 -1.57 14.22 -9.68
N GLN A 288 -1.37 13.78 -8.45
CA GLN A 288 -1.16 14.70 -7.34
C GLN A 288 0.25 15.29 -7.51
N ASP A 289 0.32 16.47 -8.10
CA ASP A 289 1.58 17.13 -8.39
C ASP A 289 2.40 17.36 -7.11
N ARG A 290 3.70 17.25 -7.30
CA ARG A 290 4.74 17.58 -6.34
C ARG A 290 4.46 18.98 -5.77
N LEU A 291 4.35 19.05 -4.42
CA LEU A 291 4.60 20.27 -3.66
C LEU A 291 4.03 21.56 -4.30
N SER A 292 2.75 21.80 -4.22
CA SER A 292 2.29 23.20 -4.15
C SER A 292 2.50 23.67 -2.70
N PRO A 293 3.41 24.58 -2.42
CA PRO A 293 3.60 25.16 -1.10
C PRO A 293 2.59 26.28 -0.83
N GLU A 294 1.34 26.08 -1.19
CA GLU A 294 0.30 27.06 -0.92
C GLU A 294 -0.91 26.35 -0.31
N ARG A 295 -0.90 26.28 1.04
CA ARG A 295 -1.93 26.78 1.97
C ARG A 295 -1.54 26.36 3.38
N ALA A 296 -0.82 27.31 4.03
CA ALA A 296 -0.70 27.37 5.47
C ALA A 296 -2.06 27.69 6.11
#